data_fcba3084f4d11ddd788e6321368c9528
#
_entry.id   fcba3084f4d11ddd788e6321368c9528
#
_cell.length_a   1.000
_cell.length_b   1.000
_cell.length_c   1.000
_cell.angle_alpha   90.00
_cell.angle_beta   90.00
_cell.angle_gamma   90.00
#
_symmetry.space_group_name_H-M   'P 1'
#
loop_
_entity.id
_entity.type
_entity.pdbx_description
1 polymer ?
#
loop_
_entity_poly.entity_id
_entity_poly.type
_entity_poly.pdbx_seq_one_letter_code
_entity_poly.pdbx_strand_id
1 'polypeptide(L)'
;MKKVSVIGAGTMGMGIAQIAATHGHSVCLYDNFQNATEIAQNKIEKILLRLIEKNKITSNQKNEILRRINFSNKLSDINESDFVIEAIIEDLNIKKEMFSKIEDIVSKDC
;
A
#
# COMPACT_ATOMS: atom_id res chain seq x y z
N MET A 1 -2.83 -13.78 6.75
CA MET A 1 -2.49 -12.81 5.70
C MET A 1 -3.71 -12.52 4.85
N LYS A 2 -3.94 -11.26 4.51
CA LYS A 2 -5.07 -10.82 3.69
C LYS A 2 -4.56 -10.24 2.38
N LYS A 3 -5.43 -10.25 1.38
CA LYS A 3 -5.17 -9.56 0.12
C LYS A 3 -5.91 -8.22 0.14
N VAL A 4 -5.16 -7.13 0.11
CA VAL A 4 -5.70 -5.76 0.19
C VAL A 4 -5.47 -5.09 -1.15
N SER A 5 -6.53 -4.57 -1.74
CA SER A 5 -6.40 -3.76 -2.95
C SER A 5 -6.65 -2.30 -2.61
N VAL A 6 -5.77 -1.44 -3.09
CA VAL A 6 -5.86 0.01 -2.90
C VAL A 6 -6.05 0.65 -4.26
N ILE A 7 -7.13 1.38 -4.44
CA ILE A 7 -7.44 2.08 -5.68
C ILE A 7 -7.02 3.53 -5.54
N GLY A 8 -6.07 3.93 -6.35
CA GLY A 8 -5.48 5.27 -6.32
C GLY A 8 -4.08 5.25 -5.74
N ALA A 9 -3.08 5.52 -6.59
CA ALA A 9 -1.66 5.45 -6.22
C ALA A 9 -1.07 6.82 -5.85
N GLY A 10 -1.89 7.74 -5.37
CA GLY A 10 -1.44 9.01 -4.83
C GLY A 10 -0.81 8.83 -3.45
N THR A 11 -0.53 9.93 -2.77
CA THR A 11 0.17 9.93 -1.48
C THR A 11 -0.53 9.08 -0.44
N MET A 12 -1.87 9.16 -0.35
CA MET A 12 -2.63 8.39 0.63
C MET A 12 -2.65 6.90 0.28
N GLY A 13 -2.91 6.55 -0.99
CA GLY A 13 -2.95 5.16 -1.42
C GLY A 13 -1.60 4.48 -1.25
N MET A 14 -0.54 5.18 -1.60
CA MET A 14 0.82 4.71 -1.44
C MET A 14 1.15 4.44 0.04
N GLY A 15 0.74 5.34 0.94
CA GLY A 15 0.96 5.17 2.38
C GLY A 15 0.20 3.97 2.93
N ILE A 16 -1.04 3.77 2.51
CA ILE A 16 -1.86 2.62 2.93
C ILE A 16 -1.23 1.31 2.44
N ALA A 17 -0.78 1.29 1.18
CA ALA A 17 -0.13 0.12 0.61
C ALA A 17 1.14 -0.26 1.38
N GLN A 18 1.94 0.73 1.72
CA GLN A 18 3.16 0.51 2.50
C GLN A 18 2.87 -0.06 3.89
N ILE A 19 1.89 0.50 4.58
CA ILE A 19 1.50 0.03 5.92
C ILE A 19 1.02 -1.41 5.87
N ALA A 20 0.11 -1.73 4.94
CA ALA A 20 -0.42 -3.08 4.81
C ALA A 20 0.68 -4.08 4.47
N ALA A 21 1.58 -3.74 3.54
CA ALA A 21 2.68 -4.62 3.16
C ALA A 21 3.67 -4.82 4.30
N THR A 22 3.91 -3.79 5.10
CA THR A 22 4.79 -3.87 6.27
C THR A 22 4.25 -4.86 7.30
N HIS A 23 2.93 -4.96 7.42
CA HIS A 23 2.29 -5.90 8.34
C HIS A 23 2.07 -7.30 7.74
N GLY A 24 2.62 -7.58 6.58
CA GLY A 24 2.62 -8.91 6.00
C GLY A 24 1.49 -9.21 5.04
N HIS A 25 0.66 -8.23 4.71
CA HIS A 25 -0.43 -8.43 3.77
C HIS A 25 0.04 -8.34 2.32
N SER A 26 -0.63 -9.07 1.44
CA SER A 26 -0.44 -8.93 0.01
C SER A 26 -1.24 -7.71 -0.47
N VAL A 27 -0.63 -6.83 -1.22
CA VAL A 27 -1.24 -5.56 -1.63
C VAL A 27 -1.24 -5.43 -3.14
N CYS A 28 -2.38 -5.04 -3.70
CA CYS A 28 -2.46 -4.57 -5.08
C CYS A 28 -2.71 -3.07 -5.06
N LEU A 29 -1.74 -2.29 -5.49
CA LEU A 29 -1.88 -0.84 -5.61
C LEU A 29 -2.20 -0.51 -7.05
N TYR A 30 -3.46 -0.15 -7.29
CA TYR A 30 -4.01 0.06 -8.62
C TYR A 30 -4.22 1.54 -8.91
N ASP A 31 -3.89 1.93 -10.15
CA ASP A 31 -4.26 3.26 -10.66
C ASP A 31 -4.46 3.16 -12.18
N ASN A 32 -5.41 3.93 -12.69
CA ASN A 32 -5.67 4.02 -14.13
C ASN A 32 -4.49 4.57 -14.91
N PHE A 33 -3.70 5.43 -14.29
CA PHE A 33 -2.56 6.06 -14.93
C PHE A 33 -1.31 5.22 -14.70
N GLN A 34 -0.73 4.73 -15.77
CA GLN A 34 0.46 3.90 -15.70
C GLN A 34 1.60 4.60 -14.95
N ASN A 35 1.80 5.87 -15.23
CA ASN A 35 2.88 6.63 -14.58
C ASN A 35 2.67 6.79 -13.08
N ALA A 36 1.41 6.79 -12.60
CA ALA A 36 1.13 6.95 -11.18
C ALA A 36 1.67 5.77 -10.37
N THR A 37 1.56 4.54 -10.87
CA THR A 37 2.08 3.37 -10.17
C THR A 37 3.61 3.33 -10.20
N GLU A 38 4.24 3.76 -11.29
CA GLU A 38 5.70 3.85 -11.36
C GLU A 38 6.24 4.89 -10.38
N ILE A 39 5.60 6.05 -10.30
CA ILE A 39 5.98 7.10 -9.35
C ILE A 39 5.82 6.60 -7.92
N ALA A 40 4.72 5.91 -7.62
CA ALA A 40 4.46 5.35 -6.30
C ALA A 40 5.53 4.35 -5.91
N GLN A 41 5.90 3.44 -6.82
CA GLN A 41 6.95 2.46 -6.57
C GLN A 41 8.27 3.12 -6.22
N ASN A 42 8.67 4.14 -7.00
CA ASN A 42 9.91 4.86 -6.75
C ASN A 42 9.90 5.58 -5.41
N LYS A 43 8.77 6.18 -5.05
CA LYS A 43 8.63 6.89 -3.76
C LYS A 43 8.69 5.92 -2.58
N ILE A 44 8.03 4.79 -2.68
CA ILE A 44 8.07 3.77 -1.63
C ILE A 44 9.49 3.24 -1.44
N GLU A 45 10.20 2.97 -2.53
CA GLU A 45 11.60 2.54 -2.45
C GLU A 45 12.46 3.56 -1.71
N LYS A 46 12.29 4.84 -1.99
CA LYS A 46 13.04 5.91 -1.31
C LYS A 46 12.71 5.97 0.18
N ILE A 47 11.44 5.83 0.54
CA ILE A 47 11.02 5.83 1.93
C ILE A 47 11.64 4.65 2.68
N LEU A 48 11.61 3.46 2.07
CA LEU A 48 12.19 2.27 2.69
C LEU A 48 13.71 2.37 2.83
N LEU A 49 14.39 2.97 1.86
CA LEU A 49 15.83 3.23 1.97
C LEU A 49 16.15 4.16 3.15
N ARG A 50 15.35 5.19 3.36
CA ARG A 50 15.51 6.07 4.51
C ARG A 50 15.32 5.32 5.83
N LEU A 51 14.37 4.41 5.87
CA LEU A 51 14.13 3.59 7.06
C LEU A 51 15.33 2.67 7.35
N ILE A 52 15.97 2.14 6.31
CA ILE A 52 17.20 1.36 6.47
C ILE A 52 18.32 2.24 7.04
N GLU A 53 18.51 3.45 6.50
CA GLU A 53 19.52 4.39 6.98
C GLU A 53 19.33 4.76 8.44
N LYS A 54 18.07 4.83 8.89
CA LYS A 54 17.74 5.13 10.28
C LYS A 54 17.71 3.89 11.18
N ASN A 55 18.09 2.74 10.67
CA ASN A 55 18.07 1.46 11.38
C ASN A 55 16.67 1.05 11.85
N LYS A 56 15.64 1.44 11.13
CA LYS A 56 14.25 1.07 11.44
C LYS A 56 13.86 -0.28 10.83
N ILE A 57 14.42 -0.59 9.66
CA ILE A 57 14.21 -1.87 8.98
C ILE A 57 15.53 -2.35 8.38
N THR A 58 15.59 -3.64 8.03
CA THR A 58 16.73 -4.23 7.32
C THR A 58 16.50 -4.23 5.81
N SER A 59 17.56 -4.48 5.04
CA SER A 59 17.43 -4.64 3.58
C SER A 59 16.51 -5.80 3.20
N ASN A 60 16.55 -6.89 3.95
CA ASN A 60 15.66 -8.03 3.71
C ASN A 60 14.21 -7.64 3.93
N GLN A 61 13.92 -6.88 4.99
CA GLN A 61 12.58 -6.38 5.25
C GLN A 61 12.07 -5.48 4.13
N LYS A 62 12.93 -4.60 3.61
CA LYS A 62 12.59 -3.77 2.46
C LYS A 62 12.18 -4.62 1.26
N ASN A 63 12.98 -5.64 0.95
CA ASN A 63 12.71 -6.50 -0.21
C ASN A 63 11.40 -7.27 -0.05
N GLU A 64 11.10 -7.73 1.16
CA GLU A 64 9.84 -8.41 1.45
C GLU A 64 8.64 -7.49 1.31
N ILE A 65 8.75 -6.24 1.80
CA ILE A 65 7.67 -5.26 1.68
C ILE A 65 7.38 -4.98 0.22
N LEU A 66 8.41 -4.71 -0.58
CA LEU A 66 8.23 -4.44 -2.01
C LEU A 66 7.64 -5.63 -2.76
N ARG A 67 8.02 -6.85 -2.41
CA ARG A 67 7.51 -8.07 -3.04
C ARG A 67 6.01 -8.25 -2.79
N ARG A 68 5.52 -7.79 -1.64
CA ARG A 68 4.11 -7.92 -1.29
C ARG A 68 3.22 -6.94 -2.04
N ILE A 69 3.78 -5.89 -2.65
CA ILE A 69 3.01 -4.88 -3.37
C ILE A 69 3.06 -5.15 -4.87
N ASN A 70 1.89 -5.38 -5.45
CA ASN A 70 1.73 -5.44 -6.91
C ASN A 70 1.29 -4.07 -7.40
N PHE A 71 2.14 -3.39 -8.13
CA PHE A 71 1.84 -2.10 -8.74
C PHE A 71 1.16 -2.35 -10.08
N SER A 72 -0.14 -2.04 -10.16
CA SER A 72 -0.95 -2.45 -11.29
C SER A 72 -1.75 -1.30 -11.90
N ASN A 73 -1.93 -1.36 -13.22
CA ASN A 73 -2.89 -0.52 -13.95
C ASN A 73 -4.02 -1.34 -14.58
N LYS A 74 -4.15 -2.60 -14.17
CA LYS A 74 -5.20 -3.51 -14.64
C LYS A 74 -6.24 -3.72 -13.56
N LEU A 75 -7.48 -3.32 -13.83
CA LEU A 75 -8.56 -3.44 -12.86
C LEU A 75 -8.81 -4.88 -12.43
N SER A 76 -8.61 -5.83 -13.32
CA SER A 76 -8.77 -7.26 -13.02
C SER A 76 -7.86 -7.75 -11.90
N ASP A 77 -6.74 -7.06 -11.64
CA ASP A 77 -5.80 -7.48 -10.60
C ASP A 77 -6.34 -7.27 -9.19
N ILE A 78 -7.44 -6.51 -9.03
CA ILE A 78 -8.07 -6.34 -7.71
C ILE A 78 -9.10 -7.43 -7.39
N ASN A 79 -9.36 -8.34 -8.30
CA ASN A 79 -10.25 -9.47 -8.06
C ASN A 79 -9.72 -10.36 -6.93
N GLU A 80 -10.64 -10.99 -6.20
CA GLU A 80 -10.31 -11.87 -5.09
C GLU A 80 -9.67 -11.17 -3.88
N SER A 81 -9.83 -9.85 -3.80
CA SER A 81 -9.33 -9.11 -2.64
C SER A 81 -10.22 -9.33 -1.44
N ASP A 82 -9.63 -9.48 -0.26
CA ASP A 82 -10.36 -9.52 0.99
C ASP A 82 -10.89 -8.14 1.36
N PHE A 83 -10.12 -7.10 1.02
CA PHE A 83 -10.49 -5.70 1.28
C PHE A 83 -10.13 -4.85 0.06
N VAL A 84 -11.00 -3.92 -0.29
CA VAL A 84 -10.76 -2.94 -1.33
C VAL A 84 -10.90 -1.55 -0.73
N ILE A 85 -9.87 -0.73 -0.86
CA ILE A 85 -9.82 0.61 -0.28
C ILE A 85 -9.66 1.61 -1.41
N GLU A 86 -10.58 2.56 -1.51
CA GLU A 86 -10.47 3.66 -2.47
C GLU A 86 -9.77 4.85 -1.81
N ALA A 87 -8.65 5.26 -2.39
CA ALA A 87 -7.80 6.31 -1.84
C ALA A 87 -7.66 7.51 -2.78
N ILE A 88 -8.68 7.72 -3.63
CA ILE A 88 -8.64 8.76 -4.65
C ILE A 88 -9.38 10.04 -4.24
N ILE A 89 -10.13 10.01 -3.16
CA ILE A 89 -10.94 11.14 -2.71
C ILE A 89 -10.20 11.92 -1.64
N GLU A 90 -10.10 13.25 -1.82
CA GLU A 90 -9.39 14.13 -0.91
C GLU A 90 -10.30 14.79 0.12
N ASP A 91 -11.16 14.02 0.76
CA ASP A 91 -11.99 14.47 1.86
C ASP A 91 -11.36 14.04 3.17
N LEU A 92 -11.21 14.98 4.11
CA LEU A 92 -10.55 14.72 5.38
C LEU A 92 -11.26 13.66 6.22
N ASN A 93 -12.58 13.65 6.21
CA ASN A 93 -13.37 12.67 6.95
C ASN A 93 -13.21 11.27 6.34
N ILE A 94 -13.19 11.19 5.02
CA ILE A 94 -12.98 9.92 4.31
C ILE A 94 -11.57 9.39 4.60
N LYS A 95 -10.57 10.26 4.65
CA LYS A 95 -9.21 9.85 5.03
C LYS A 95 -9.17 9.23 6.41
N LYS A 96 -9.87 9.81 7.38
CA LYS A 96 -9.94 9.26 8.74
C LYS A 96 -10.60 7.90 8.76
N GLU A 97 -11.68 7.71 8.01
CA GLU A 97 -12.35 6.43 7.90
C GLU A 97 -11.45 5.36 7.29
N MET A 98 -10.70 5.72 6.26
CA MET A 98 -9.76 4.80 5.61
C MET A 98 -8.63 4.38 6.53
N PHE A 99 -8.08 5.31 7.30
CA PHE A 99 -7.05 4.95 8.28
C PHE A 99 -7.59 4.05 9.38
N SER A 100 -8.82 4.27 9.81
CA SER A 100 -9.48 3.36 10.77
C SER A 100 -9.63 1.96 10.17
N LYS A 101 -10.03 1.85 8.92
CA LYS A 101 -10.16 0.56 8.24
C LYS A 101 -8.83 -0.16 8.15
N ILE A 102 -7.76 0.56 7.79
CA ILE A 102 -6.44 -0.08 7.66
C ILE A 102 -5.92 -0.53 9.04
N GLU A 103 -6.18 0.23 10.09
CA GLU A 103 -5.83 -0.19 11.45
C GLU A 103 -6.56 -1.48 11.84
N ASP A 104 -7.84 -1.59 11.52
CA ASP A 104 -8.60 -2.81 11.76
C ASP A 104 -8.01 -4.00 11.00
N ILE A 105 -7.65 -3.81 9.75
CA ILE A 105 -7.06 -4.86 8.92
C ILE A 105 -5.75 -5.36 9.53
N VAL A 106 -4.85 -4.45 9.88
CA VAL A 106 -3.53 -4.85 10.38
C VAL A 106 -3.61 -5.40 11.80
N SER A 107 -4.51 -4.92 12.65
CA SER A 107 -4.63 -5.42 14.01
C SER A 107 -5.27 -6.81 14.09
N LYS A 108 -6.15 -7.16 13.16
CA LYS A 108 -6.79 -8.48 13.14
C LYS A 108 -5.83 -9.61 12.79
N ASP A 109 -4.76 -9.31 12.06
CA ASP A 109 -3.82 -10.31 11.57
C ASP A 109 -2.49 -10.31 12.35
N CYS A 110 -2.42 -9.52 13.39
CA CYS A 110 -1.23 -9.48 14.26
C CYS A 110 -1.30 -10.47 15.40
#